data_d46a77ff30316a4300f54e5a6a6e84df
#
_entry.id   d46a77ff30316a4300f54e5a6a6e84df
#
_cell.length_a   1.000
_cell.length_b   1.000
_cell.length_c   1.000
_cell.angle_alpha   90.00
_cell.angle_beta   90.00
_cell.angle_gamma   90.00
#
_symmetry.space_group_name_H-M   'P 1'
#
loop_
_entity.id
_entity.type
_entity.pdbx_description
1 polymer ?
#
loop_
_entity_poly.entity_id
_entity_poly.type
_entity_poly.pdbx_seq_one_letter_code
_entity_poly.pdbx_strand_id
1 'polypeptide(L)'
;MGFSYGFFNAKNLDRVYTAEDFTSYLSSLICNGILDTYGQCFSVTANSNLSVSIGTGKAWINGHYFINDKKYTLDLSQYVDESLTRFVAVGISCDVSDAVRMCKLEVKAGTAATTPSVPTLENTDTKTYLTLAVVRLEGGITEIKKQHITDRREDSSVCGYCKCILGKCKVSEILSSLSQYNAKVAELNQKISDQQTQIADMQAKLEDFTSDMVAAGQCGEDVYYIQYADGSLLLRGTGATYDYDAESNLDSIFGADADIQSVTVGNGITKIGDYLFYRCENMTSVSLPSTLTEIGYRSFAQGNNEFSVWGLTTLTIPPSVTVIGGNAFRQTAITKLIVPPSVSTIEDYAFSRCTQLKTVRIESRVIGSYMFANCSALNSLTISANCKTIGENVFGYCSSLRTITYEGSLEQWAAITKPVNWIQTGNHQHNGYLQKIQCLDGYLEYDADNYIWNEVKA
;
A
#
# COMPACT_ATOMS: atom_id res chain seq x y z
N MET A 1 -3.09 63.02 4.65
CA MET A 1 -3.19 61.62 5.05
C MET A 1 -4.65 61.38 5.43
N GLY A 2 -5.41 60.63 4.62
CA GLY A 2 -6.76 60.25 4.95
C GLY A 2 -6.73 58.99 5.82
N PHE A 3 -7.36 59.03 6.97
CA PHE A 3 -7.59 57.85 7.77
C PHE A 3 -8.82 57.13 7.25
N SER A 4 -8.69 55.85 6.83
CA SER A 4 -9.85 54.99 6.55
C SER A 4 -10.16 54.16 7.76
N TYR A 5 -11.42 54.09 8.17
CA TYR A 5 -11.88 53.30 9.31
C TYR A 5 -12.56 52.04 8.81
N GLY A 6 -12.33 50.92 9.54
CA GLY A 6 -12.94 49.62 9.23
C GLY A 6 -14.49 49.59 9.46
N PHE A 7 -15.11 48.56 9.04
CA PHE A 7 -16.52 48.26 8.93
C PHE A 7 -17.41 48.74 10.09
N PHE A 8 -18.25 49.71 9.83
CA PHE A 8 -19.34 50.11 10.72
C PHE A 8 -20.68 49.94 10.00
N ASN A 9 -21.70 49.53 10.72
CA ASN A 9 -23.06 49.46 10.14
C ASN A 9 -23.51 50.84 9.68
N ALA A 10 -23.95 50.94 8.42
CA ALA A 10 -24.48 52.13 7.87
C ALA A 10 -25.82 52.49 8.58
N LYS A 11 -25.94 53.71 9.07
CA LYS A 11 -27.26 54.31 9.43
C LYS A 11 -27.64 55.25 8.33
N ASN A 12 -28.80 55.05 7.73
CA ASN A 12 -29.36 55.90 6.66
C ASN A 12 -28.43 56.03 5.43
N LEU A 13 -27.72 54.95 5.04
CA LEU A 13 -26.78 54.98 3.91
C LEU A 13 -25.62 55.99 4.06
N ASP A 14 -25.24 56.33 5.28
CA ASP A 14 -24.15 57.26 5.55
C ASP A 14 -22.75 56.64 5.25
N ARG A 15 -22.69 55.34 4.99
CA ARG A 15 -21.45 54.61 4.67
C ARG A 15 -21.71 53.58 3.59
N VAL A 16 -20.95 53.67 2.52
CA VAL A 16 -20.96 52.69 1.43
C VAL A 16 -19.55 52.09 1.38
N TYR A 17 -19.47 50.78 1.55
CA TYR A 17 -18.24 50.02 1.35
C TYR A 17 -18.29 49.42 -0.06
N THR A 18 -17.23 49.65 -0.80
CA THR A 18 -17.05 49.07 -2.13
C THR A 18 -16.47 47.66 -2.03
N ALA A 19 -16.56 46.89 -3.11
CA ALA A 19 -15.86 45.61 -3.21
C ALA A 19 -14.33 45.77 -3.04
N GLU A 20 -13.79 46.94 -3.42
CA GLU A 20 -12.38 47.29 -3.31
C GLU A 20 -11.98 47.53 -1.86
N ASP A 21 -12.83 48.11 -1.02
CA ASP A 21 -12.59 48.26 0.41
C ASP A 21 -12.50 46.89 1.09
N PHE A 22 -13.37 45.94 0.74
CA PHE A 22 -13.36 44.58 1.25
C PHE A 22 -12.12 43.83 0.78
N THR A 23 -11.76 43.89 -0.49
CA THR A 23 -10.58 43.19 -1.02
C THR A 23 -9.28 43.74 -0.45
N SER A 24 -9.18 45.08 -0.30
CA SER A 24 -8.05 45.76 0.35
C SER A 24 -7.87 45.30 1.81
N TYR A 25 -8.99 45.29 2.56
CA TYR A 25 -8.97 44.80 3.95
C TYR A 25 -8.55 43.35 4.05
N LEU A 26 -9.14 42.47 3.26
CA LEU A 26 -8.86 41.03 3.31
C LEU A 26 -7.44 40.72 2.80
N SER A 27 -6.92 41.45 1.81
CA SER A 27 -5.53 41.28 1.34
C SER A 27 -4.50 41.74 2.36
N SER A 28 -4.89 42.61 3.29
CA SER A 28 -4.04 43.00 4.42
C SER A 28 -3.97 41.92 5.51
N LEU A 29 -4.90 40.97 5.51
CA LEU A 29 -5.03 39.90 6.54
C LEU A 29 -4.54 38.55 6.02
N ILE A 30 -4.65 38.27 4.74
CA ILE A 30 -4.41 36.98 4.13
C ILE A 30 -3.45 37.16 2.93
N CYS A 31 -2.30 36.54 2.95
CA CYS A 31 -1.36 36.56 1.83
C CYS A 31 -1.86 35.70 0.66
N ASN A 32 -1.36 36.01 -0.55
CA ASN A 32 -1.61 35.20 -1.73
C ASN A 32 -1.14 33.76 -1.53
N GLY A 33 -1.90 32.80 -2.07
CA GLY A 33 -1.54 31.39 -2.01
C GLY A 33 -2.75 30.48 -2.16
N ILE A 34 -2.50 29.18 -2.13
CA ILE A 34 -3.55 28.16 -2.11
C ILE A 34 -3.98 27.86 -0.67
N LEU A 35 -5.29 27.60 -0.51
CA LEU A 35 -5.88 27.18 0.76
C LEU A 35 -5.88 25.64 0.78
N ASP A 36 -4.78 25.04 1.22
CA ASP A 36 -4.64 23.60 1.24
C ASP A 36 -4.40 23.09 2.67
N THR A 37 -5.29 22.21 3.10
CA THR A 37 -5.20 21.54 4.41
C THR A 37 -4.58 20.14 4.33
N TYR A 38 -4.43 19.56 3.10
CA TYR A 38 -4.03 18.16 2.93
C TYR A 38 -3.06 17.90 1.76
N GLY A 39 -2.46 18.93 1.17
CA GLY A 39 -1.49 18.77 0.07
C GLY A 39 -2.07 18.37 -1.30
N GLN A 40 -3.39 18.32 -1.43
CA GLN A 40 -4.06 17.90 -2.67
C GLN A 40 -4.67 19.05 -3.47
N CYS A 41 -4.83 20.22 -2.86
CA CYS A 41 -5.43 21.41 -3.47
C CYS A 41 -4.68 21.83 -4.72
N PHE A 42 -5.39 21.93 -5.84
CA PHE A 42 -4.81 22.25 -7.16
C PHE A 42 -3.65 21.34 -7.61
N SER A 43 -3.61 20.08 -7.17
CA SER A 43 -2.58 19.15 -7.63
C SER A 43 -2.63 19.02 -9.16
N VAL A 44 -1.47 19.12 -9.81
CA VAL A 44 -1.33 18.91 -11.25
C VAL A 44 -0.83 17.49 -11.51
N THR A 45 -1.61 16.71 -12.22
CA THR A 45 -1.30 15.29 -12.47
C THR A 45 -1.31 14.98 -13.96
N ALA A 46 -0.42 14.08 -14.40
CA ALA A 46 -0.39 13.61 -15.76
C ALA A 46 -1.60 12.73 -16.09
N ASN A 47 -2.09 12.85 -17.32
CA ASN A 47 -3.01 11.90 -17.93
C ASN A 47 -2.22 11.00 -18.90
N SER A 48 -2.85 9.94 -19.40
CA SER A 48 -2.18 9.02 -20.36
C SER A 48 -2.18 9.59 -21.79
N ASN A 49 -1.88 10.87 -21.95
CA ASN A 49 -1.80 11.59 -23.22
C ASN A 49 -1.03 12.92 -23.03
N LEU A 50 -1.17 13.86 -23.96
CA LEU A 50 -0.56 15.19 -23.91
C LEU A 50 -1.38 16.20 -23.06
N SER A 51 -2.09 15.73 -22.04
CA SER A 51 -2.83 16.59 -21.14
C SER A 51 -2.46 16.40 -19.68
N VAL A 52 -2.74 17.41 -18.88
CA VAL A 52 -2.63 17.35 -17.42
C VAL A 52 -3.99 17.65 -16.79
N SER A 53 -4.23 17.08 -15.62
CA SER A 53 -5.42 17.39 -14.82
C SER A 53 -5.04 18.24 -13.63
N ILE A 54 -5.82 19.26 -13.38
CA ILE A 54 -5.73 20.11 -12.19
C ILE A 54 -6.84 19.71 -11.24
N GLY A 55 -6.49 19.36 -10.02
CA GLY A 55 -7.41 18.97 -8.94
C GLY A 55 -8.30 20.13 -8.49
N THR A 56 -9.29 19.79 -7.70
CA THR A 56 -10.13 20.78 -7.00
C THR A 56 -9.28 21.58 -6.02
N GLY A 57 -9.75 22.81 -5.70
CA GLY A 57 -9.00 23.62 -4.75
C GLY A 57 -9.58 25.00 -4.56
N LYS A 58 -9.00 25.71 -3.59
CA LYS A 58 -9.34 27.08 -3.23
C LYS A 58 -8.06 27.90 -3.15
N ALA A 59 -8.08 29.12 -3.64
CA ALA A 59 -6.95 30.04 -3.59
C ALA A 59 -7.40 31.43 -3.15
N TRP A 60 -6.48 32.16 -2.57
CA TRP A 60 -6.59 33.57 -2.25
C TRP A 60 -5.55 34.34 -3.03
N ILE A 61 -6.01 35.28 -3.85
CA ILE A 61 -5.13 36.01 -4.76
C ILE A 61 -5.52 37.48 -4.74
N ASN A 62 -4.67 38.32 -4.20
CA ASN A 62 -4.83 39.77 -4.16
C ASN A 62 -6.23 40.21 -3.64
N GLY A 63 -6.64 39.64 -2.51
CA GLY A 63 -7.95 39.93 -1.90
C GLY A 63 -9.12 39.19 -2.53
N HIS A 64 -8.92 38.41 -3.56
CA HIS A 64 -9.96 37.68 -4.28
C HIS A 64 -9.90 36.19 -4.01
N TYR A 65 -11.06 35.55 -3.99
CA TYR A 65 -11.24 34.13 -3.72
C TYR A 65 -11.49 33.37 -5.01
N PHE A 66 -10.70 32.34 -5.28
CA PHE A 66 -10.84 31.47 -6.43
C PHE A 66 -11.16 30.04 -6.01
N ILE A 67 -12.17 29.41 -6.60
CA ILE A 67 -12.53 28.01 -6.37
C ILE A 67 -12.49 27.25 -7.70
N ASN A 68 -11.83 26.10 -7.67
CA ASN A 68 -11.99 25.06 -8.68
C ASN A 68 -12.72 23.89 -8.03
N ASP A 69 -14.00 23.71 -8.28
CA ASP A 69 -14.87 22.70 -7.67
C ASP A 69 -14.86 21.35 -8.41
N LYS A 70 -14.25 21.32 -9.59
CA LYS A 70 -14.16 20.12 -10.44
C LYS A 70 -12.75 19.94 -10.97
N LYS A 71 -12.39 18.67 -11.19
CA LYS A 71 -11.14 18.34 -11.88
C LYS A 71 -11.18 18.98 -13.30
N TYR A 72 -10.16 19.77 -13.60
CA TYR A 72 -10.02 20.46 -14.88
C TYR A 72 -8.89 19.83 -15.69
N THR A 73 -9.15 19.51 -16.96
CA THR A 73 -8.12 18.94 -17.85
C THR A 73 -7.62 20.01 -18.81
N LEU A 74 -6.31 20.18 -18.87
CA LEU A 74 -5.62 21.07 -19.79
C LEU A 74 -4.93 20.23 -20.88
N ASP A 75 -5.29 20.46 -22.12
CA ASP A 75 -4.58 19.93 -23.29
C ASP A 75 -3.35 20.80 -23.57
N LEU A 76 -2.18 20.16 -23.55
CA LEU A 76 -0.88 20.77 -23.82
C LEU A 76 -0.31 20.38 -25.19
N SER A 77 -1.03 19.65 -26.01
CA SER A 77 -0.59 19.15 -27.30
C SER A 77 -0.08 20.24 -28.23
N GLN A 78 -0.76 21.41 -28.24
CA GLN A 78 -0.40 22.57 -29.05
C GLN A 78 0.97 23.19 -28.67
N TYR A 79 1.52 22.83 -27.53
CA TYR A 79 2.81 23.34 -27.06
C TYR A 79 3.96 22.37 -27.28
N VAL A 80 3.70 21.16 -27.81
CA VAL A 80 4.75 20.20 -28.14
C VAL A 80 5.47 20.66 -29.41
N ASP A 81 6.78 20.60 -29.39
CA ASP A 81 7.66 20.82 -30.55
C ASP A 81 8.14 19.47 -31.06
N GLU A 82 8.38 19.32 -32.34
CA GLU A 82 8.80 18.05 -32.94
C GLU A 82 10.20 17.58 -32.48
N SER A 83 11.09 18.51 -32.16
CA SER A 83 12.51 18.23 -31.87
C SER A 83 13.08 18.92 -30.65
N LEU A 84 12.48 20.01 -30.19
CA LEU A 84 13.01 20.83 -29.11
C LEU A 84 12.19 20.68 -27.82
N THR A 85 12.86 20.82 -26.71
CA THR A 85 12.20 20.80 -25.37
C THR A 85 11.61 22.17 -25.05
N ARG A 86 10.45 22.17 -24.39
CA ARG A 86 9.79 23.38 -23.89
C ARG A 86 9.32 23.18 -22.45
N PHE A 87 9.33 24.23 -21.66
CA PHE A 87 8.62 24.28 -20.39
C PHE A 87 7.31 25.04 -20.52
N VAL A 88 6.28 24.54 -19.83
CA VAL A 88 4.95 25.16 -19.78
C VAL A 88 4.59 25.37 -18.31
N ALA A 89 4.38 26.63 -17.91
CA ALA A 89 3.89 26.95 -16.58
C ALA A 89 2.35 26.88 -16.55
N VAL A 90 1.82 26.19 -15.56
CA VAL A 90 0.38 26.05 -15.27
C VAL A 90 0.11 26.78 -13.98
N GLY A 91 -0.82 27.71 -13.98
CA GLY A 91 -1.10 28.54 -12.82
C GLY A 91 -2.53 29.07 -12.76
N ILE A 92 -2.78 29.86 -11.72
CA ILE A 92 -3.99 30.65 -11.54
C ILE A 92 -3.61 32.11 -11.74
N SER A 93 -4.35 32.84 -12.56
CA SER A 93 -4.24 34.28 -12.66
C SER A 93 -5.48 34.94 -12.07
N CYS A 94 -5.27 36.08 -11.41
CA CYS A 94 -6.35 36.97 -11.00
C CYS A 94 -6.08 38.35 -11.65
N ASP A 95 -6.92 38.75 -12.57
CA ASP A 95 -6.84 40.01 -13.28
C ASP A 95 -7.93 40.92 -12.77
N VAL A 96 -7.53 42.02 -12.10
CA VAL A 96 -8.45 42.99 -11.49
C VAL A 96 -8.66 44.22 -12.36
N SER A 97 -8.11 44.24 -13.59
CA SER A 97 -8.32 45.33 -14.52
C SER A 97 -9.82 45.51 -14.86
N ASP A 98 -10.24 46.72 -15.13
CA ASP A 98 -11.66 47.04 -15.48
C ASP A 98 -12.18 46.25 -16.69
N ALA A 99 -11.28 45.86 -17.58
CA ALA A 99 -11.60 45.11 -18.78
C ALA A 99 -11.85 43.61 -18.52
N VAL A 100 -11.30 43.02 -17.46
CA VAL A 100 -11.29 41.56 -17.26
C VAL A 100 -12.02 41.13 -15.97
N ARG A 101 -11.59 41.62 -14.80
CA ARG A 101 -12.17 41.31 -13.46
C ARG A 101 -12.43 39.82 -13.24
N MET A 102 -11.41 38.96 -13.44
CA MET A 102 -11.58 37.51 -13.39
C MET A 102 -10.36 36.78 -12.89
N CYS A 103 -10.58 35.76 -12.06
CA CYS A 103 -9.55 34.75 -11.76
C CYS A 103 -9.81 33.50 -12.62
N LYS A 104 -8.76 32.93 -13.21
CA LYS A 104 -8.85 31.75 -14.08
C LYS A 104 -7.61 30.89 -14.00
N LEU A 105 -7.74 29.62 -14.43
CA LEU A 105 -6.58 28.79 -14.74
C LEU A 105 -5.93 29.29 -16.03
N GLU A 106 -4.60 29.43 -16.02
CA GLU A 106 -3.84 29.98 -17.15
C GLU A 106 -2.59 29.16 -17.41
N VAL A 107 -2.20 29.10 -18.68
CA VAL A 107 -1.02 28.40 -19.16
C VAL A 107 -0.11 29.39 -19.87
N LYS A 108 1.18 29.38 -19.52
CA LYS A 108 2.22 30.12 -20.25
C LYS A 108 3.28 29.16 -20.76
N ALA A 109 3.43 29.09 -22.07
CA ALA A 109 4.49 28.31 -22.71
C ALA A 109 5.76 29.14 -22.84
N GLY A 110 6.88 28.52 -22.52
CA GLY A 110 8.21 29.05 -22.81
C GLY A 110 8.59 28.83 -24.27
N THR A 111 9.74 29.34 -24.65
CA THR A 111 10.32 29.10 -26.01
C THR A 111 10.90 27.69 -26.09
N ALA A 112 10.62 26.97 -27.16
CA ALA A 112 11.25 25.68 -27.44
C ALA A 112 12.73 25.88 -27.77
N ALA A 113 13.60 25.11 -27.12
CA ALA A 113 15.05 25.19 -27.30
C ALA A 113 15.75 23.89 -26.88
N THR A 114 17.00 23.71 -27.22
CA THR A 114 17.84 22.62 -26.71
C THR A 114 18.09 22.75 -25.21
N THR A 115 18.16 23.99 -24.70
CA THR A 115 18.26 24.34 -23.27
C THR A 115 17.17 25.37 -22.95
N PRO A 116 15.91 24.93 -22.79
CA PRO A 116 14.79 25.83 -22.56
C PRO A 116 14.83 26.44 -21.16
N SER A 117 14.35 27.67 -21.03
CA SER A 117 14.11 28.31 -19.74
C SER A 117 12.67 28.09 -19.28
N VAL A 118 12.47 28.04 -17.97
CA VAL A 118 11.13 28.01 -17.37
C VAL A 118 10.46 29.36 -17.56
N PRO A 119 9.24 29.42 -18.15
CA PRO A 119 8.54 30.69 -18.32
C PRO A 119 8.10 31.23 -16.95
N THR A 120 8.40 32.50 -16.70
CA THR A 120 7.95 33.19 -15.49
C THR A 120 6.58 33.82 -15.72
N LEU A 121 5.65 33.57 -14.80
CA LEU A 121 4.39 34.29 -14.72
C LEU A 121 4.63 35.55 -13.88
N GLU A 122 4.78 36.69 -14.55
CA GLU A 122 5.12 37.96 -13.91
C GLU A 122 3.88 38.66 -13.40
N ASN A 123 3.91 39.08 -12.13
CA ASN A 123 2.85 39.89 -11.54
C ASN A 123 2.97 41.33 -12.09
N THR A 124 1.80 41.95 -12.34
CA THR A 124 1.69 43.37 -12.70
C THR A 124 0.78 44.06 -11.68
N ASP A 125 0.60 45.38 -11.81
CA ASP A 125 -0.27 46.13 -10.91
C ASP A 125 -1.74 45.62 -10.94
N THR A 126 -2.17 45.07 -12.08
CA THR A 126 -3.56 44.59 -12.27
C THR A 126 -3.68 43.08 -12.34
N LYS A 127 -2.59 42.33 -12.47
CA LYS A 127 -2.65 40.89 -12.66
C LYS A 127 -1.66 40.15 -11.77
N THR A 128 -2.19 39.23 -10.97
CA THR A 128 -1.39 38.42 -10.03
C THR A 128 -1.51 36.95 -10.39
N TYR A 129 -0.41 36.21 -10.26
CA TYR A 129 -0.32 34.80 -10.60
C TYR A 129 0.11 33.94 -9.41
N LEU A 130 -0.42 32.72 -9.38
CA LEU A 130 0.09 31.61 -8.57
C LEU A 130 0.49 30.47 -9.51
N THR A 131 1.76 30.13 -9.57
CA THR A 131 2.27 29.04 -10.41
C THR A 131 2.11 27.70 -9.67
N LEU A 132 1.22 26.84 -10.13
CA LEU A 132 0.93 25.53 -9.52
C LEU A 132 1.98 24.47 -9.88
N ALA A 133 2.36 24.43 -11.15
CA ALA A 133 3.36 23.48 -11.66
C ALA A 133 4.03 23.95 -12.93
N VAL A 134 5.18 23.37 -13.22
CA VAL A 134 5.88 23.50 -14.51
C VAL A 134 5.93 22.12 -15.17
N VAL A 135 5.48 22.05 -16.41
CA VAL A 135 5.49 20.83 -17.23
C VAL A 135 6.58 20.90 -18.27
N ARG A 136 7.45 19.91 -18.32
CA ARG A 136 8.49 19.76 -19.34
C ARG A 136 7.94 18.94 -20.50
N LEU A 137 7.90 19.53 -21.68
CA LEU A 137 7.52 18.88 -22.92
C LEU A 137 8.79 18.67 -23.76
N GLU A 138 9.25 17.44 -23.87
CA GLU A 138 10.39 17.04 -24.68
C GLU A 138 10.00 17.02 -26.17
N GLY A 139 10.96 17.21 -27.07
CA GLY A 139 10.68 17.12 -28.51
C GLY A 139 10.07 15.80 -28.91
N GLY A 140 8.96 15.84 -29.65
CA GLY A 140 8.26 14.66 -30.13
C GLY A 140 7.54 13.83 -29.04
N ILE A 141 7.42 14.36 -27.82
CA ILE A 141 6.71 13.65 -26.73
C ILE A 141 5.27 13.36 -27.12
N THR A 142 4.79 12.14 -26.84
CA THR A 142 3.42 11.69 -27.12
C THR A 142 2.58 11.51 -25.87
N GLU A 143 3.22 11.47 -24.68
CA GLU A 143 2.56 11.29 -23.40
C GLU A 143 3.29 12.06 -22.29
N ILE A 144 2.53 12.79 -21.49
CA ILE A 144 3.04 13.45 -20.29
C ILE A 144 3.01 12.45 -19.14
N LYS A 145 4.15 12.24 -18.45
CA LYS A 145 4.30 11.38 -17.27
C LYS A 145 4.55 12.22 -16.01
N LYS A 146 4.38 11.63 -14.85
CA LYS A 146 4.61 12.30 -13.55
C LYS A 146 5.98 12.98 -13.47
N GLN A 147 7.03 12.36 -14.02
CA GLN A 147 8.39 12.90 -14.02
C GLN A 147 8.56 14.20 -14.83
N HIS A 148 7.63 14.50 -15.75
CA HIS A 148 7.64 15.73 -16.55
C HIS A 148 6.99 16.91 -15.81
N ILE A 149 6.39 16.68 -14.65
CA ILE A 149 5.66 17.70 -13.88
C ILE A 149 6.46 18.04 -12.63
N THR A 150 6.87 19.31 -12.52
CA THR A 150 7.48 19.86 -11.32
C THR A 150 6.41 20.64 -10.56
N ASP A 151 6.04 20.17 -9.39
CA ASP A 151 5.09 20.85 -8.50
C ASP A 151 5.74 22.11 -7.91
N ARG A 152 5.03 23.24 -7.95
CA ARG A 152 5.50 24.56 -7.47
C ARG A 152 4.60 25.11 -6.36
N ARG A 153 3.62 24.35 -5.90
CA ARG A 153 2.63 24.85 -4.93
C ARG A 153 3.23 25.19 -3.57
N GLU A 154 4.30 24.52 -3.16
CA GLU A 154 5.02 24.78 -1.91
C GLU A 154 6.01 25.95 -2.02
N ASP A 155 6.37 26.36 -3.23
CA ASP A 155 7.30 27.42 -3.47
C ASP A 155 6.63 28.80 -3.24
N SER A 156 6.93 29.39 -2.09
CA SER A 156 6.33 30.68 -1.67
C SER A 156 6.77 31.86 -2.54
N SER A 157 7.75 31.70 -3.41
CA SER A 157 8.17 32.74 -4.36
C SER A 157 7.24 32.85 -5.58
N VAL A 158 6.51 31.79 -5.91
CA VAL A 158 5.65 31.71 -7.12
C VAL A 158 4.23 31.24 -6.85
N CYS A 159 3.96 30.58 -5.71
CA CYS A 159 2.64 30.11 -5.28
C CYS A 159 2.53 30.20 -3.76
N GLY A 160 2.92 29.16 -3.06
CA GLY A 160 2.82 29.07 -1.62
C GLY A 160 1.40 28.81 -1.11
N TYR A 161 1.31 28.61 0.20
CA TYR A 161 0.03 28.45 0.90
C TYR A 161 -0.40 29.79 1.50
N CYS A 162 -1.73 30.02 1.54
CA CYS A 162 -2.29 31.18 2.21
C CYS A 162 -1.88 31.21 3.67
N LYS A 163 -1.45 32.39 4.13
CA LYS A 163 -1.08 32.65 5.52
C LYS A 163 -1.92 33.82 6.02
N CYS A 164 -2.44 33.70 7.24
CA CYS A 164 -3.06 34.82 7.91
C CYS A 164 -1.96 35.73 8.46
N ILE A 165 -2.02 37.02 8.11
CA ILE A 165 -1.03 38.02 8.51
C ILE A 165 -1.32 38.51 9.94
N LEU A 166 -2.53 38.32 10.44
CA LEU A 166 -2.92 38.64 11.82
C LEU A 166 -2.26 37.71 12.83
N GLY A 167 -1.15 38.19 13.32
CA GLY A 167 -0.41 37.50 14.39
C GLY A 167 0.63 36.53 13.87
N LYS A 168 1.74 36.51 14.51
CA LYS A 168 3.00 35.82 14.28
C LYS A 168 2.94 34.30 13.99
N CYS A 169 1.77 33.77 13.61
CA CYS A 169 1.61 32.38 13.24
C CYS A 169 1.90 32.20 11.75
N LYS A 170 3.13 31.94 11.43
CA LYS A 170 3.47 31.42 10.11
C LYS A 170 2.85 30.03 10.00
N VAL A 171 1.91 29.84 9.07
CA VAL A 171 1.31 28.51 8.81
C VAL A 171 2.40 27.46 8.54
N SER A 172 3.51 27.86 7.91
CA SER A 172 4.68 27.00 7.74
C SER A 172 5.33 26.57 9.06
N GLU A 173 5.34 27.42 10.07
CA GLU A 173 5.86 27.07 11.40
C GLU A 173 4.89 26.15 12.14
N ILE A 174 3.57 26.37 11.98
CA ILE A 174 2.54 25.48 12.51
C ILE A 174 2.61 24.10 11.80
N LEU A 175 2.72 24.07 10.47
CA LEU A 175 2.84 22.84 9.71
C LEU A 175 4.15 22.11 10.02
N SER A 176 5.27 22.85 10.16
CA SER A 176 6.53 22.27 10.62
C SER A 176 6.44 21.71 12.02
N SER A 177 5.82 22.44 12.95
CA SER A 177 5.59 21.99 14.32
C SER A 177 4.62 20.79 14.35
N LEU A 178 3.58 20.79 13.52
CA LEU A 178 2.64 19.67 13.39
C LEU A 178 3.34 18.43 12.82
N SER A 179 4.21 18.62 11.83
CA SER A 179 5.04 17.55 11.26
C SER A 179 5.99 16.95 12.31
N GLN A 180 6.67 17.82 13.09
CA GLN A 180 7.52 17.39 14.21
C GLN A 180 6.69 16.69 15.31
N TYR A 181 5.49 17.19 15.58
CA TYR A 181 4.58 16.58 16.55
C TYR A 181 4.12 15.19 16.08
N ASN A 182 3.75 15.05 14.81
CA ASN A 182 3.39 13.77 14.21
C ASN A 182 4.55 12.78 14.21
N ALA A 183 5.77 13.24 13.90
CA ALA A 183 6.98 12.42 13.99
C ALA A 183 7.23 11.97 15.45
N LYS A 184 7.03 12.88 16.42
CA LYS A 184 7.17 12.54 17.84
C LYS A 184 6.09 11.59 18.33
N VAL A 185 4.85 11.75 17.84
CA VAL A 185 3.76 10.81 18.12
C VAL A 185 4.08 9.43 17.52
N ALA A 186 4.62 9.37 16.31
CA ALA A 186 5.05 8.11 15.72
C ALA A 186 6.17 7.44 16.53
N GLU A 187 7.19 8.22 16.96
CA GLU A 187 8.25 7.73 17.86
C GLU A 187 7.71 7.22 19.20
N LEU A 188 6.77 7.97 19.79
CA LEU A 188 6.13 7.56 21.04
C LEU A 188 5.27 6.32 20.88
N ASN A 189 4.53 6.21 19.78
CA ASN A 189 3.75 5.01 19.47
C ASN A 189 4.65 3.79 19.28
N GLN A 190 5.83 3.97 18.62
CA GLN A 190 6.80 2.90 18.53
C GLN A 190 7.33 2.50 19.90
N LYS A 191 7.69 3.45 20.75
CA LYS A 191 8.13 3.17 22.13
C LYS A 191 7.03 2.48 22.96
N ILE A 192 5.77 2.88 22.78
CA ILE A 192 4.63 2.22 23.42
C ILE A 192 4.53 0.77 22.94
N SER A 193 4.65 0.54 21.65
CA SER A 193 4.66 -0.81 21.07
C SER A 193 5.81 -1.65 21.62
N ASP A 194 7.01 -1.07 21.69
CA ASP A 194 8.19 -1.74 22.24
C ASP A 194 8.01 -2.04 23.74
N GLN A 195 7.45 -1.11 24.52
CA GLN A 195 7.13 -1.32 25.92
C GLN A 195 6.01 -2.34 26.15
N GLN A 196 4.98 -2.33 25.30
CA GLN A 196 3.93 -3.35 25.34
C GLN A 196 4.51 -4.75 25.05
N THR A 197 5.46 -4.83 24.12
CA THR A 197 6.20 -6.05 23.85
C THR A 197 7.03 -6.49 25.06
N GLN A 198 7.73 -5.54 25.72
CA GLN A 198 8.49 -5.83 26.94
C GLN A 198 7.59 -6.24 28.09
N ILE A 199 6.42 -5.60 28.23
CA ILE A 199 5.42 -5.97 29.25
C ILE A 199 4.89 -7.37 29.00
N ALA A 200 4.55 -7.70 27.73
CA ALA A 200 4.12 -9.03 27.37
C ALA A 200 5.20 -10.09 27.64
N ASP A 201 6.47 -9.75 27.37
CA ASP A 201 7.61 -10.64 27.67
C ASP A 201 7.86 -10.78 29.18
N MET A 202 7.66 -9.70 29.96
CA MET A 202 7.74 -9.77 31.43
C MET A 202 6.54 -10.52 32.03
N GLN A 203 5.34 -10.36 31.49
CA GLN A 203 4.16 -11.11 31.89
C GLN A 203 4.35 -12.60 31.58
N ALA A 204 4.87 -12.93 30.40
CA ALA A 204 5.20 -14.30 30.06
C ALA A 204 6.26 -14.90 30.98
N LYS A 205 7.28 -14.10 31.41
CA LYS A 205 8.26 -14.51 32.43
C LYS A 205 7.64 -14.69 33.81
N LEU A 206 6.64 -13.88 34.16
CA LEU A 206 5.95 -14.00 35.44
C LEU A 206 5.02 -15.22 35.47
N GLU A 207 4.32 -15.48 34.36
CA GLU A 207 3.51 -16.67 34.17
C GLU A 207 4.36 -17.95 34.25
N ASP A 208 5.62 -17.88 33.81
CA ASP A 208 6.62 -18.93 33.90
C ASP A 208 6.90 -19.38 35.36
N PHE A 209 6.83 -18.44 36.27
CA PHE A 209 7.01 -18.75 37.71
C PHE A 209 5.72 -19.26 38.39
N THR A 210 4.58 -19.18 37.72
CA THR A 210 3.28 -19.42 38.31
C THR A 210 2.46 -20.53 37.66
N SER A 211 2.88 -21.03 36.47
CA SER A 211 2.16 -22.09 35.75
C SER A 211 2.84 -23.45 35.88
N ASP A 212 2.03 -24.51 35.79
CA ASP A 212 2.49 -25.89 35.86
C ASP A 212 3.29 -26.24 34.57
N MET A 213 4.59 -26.04 34.62
CA MET A 213 5.51 -26.44 33.54
C MET A 213 5.59 -27.97 33.46
N VAL A 214 5.27 -28.51 32.29
CA VAL A 214 5.29 -29.96 32.02
C VAL A 214 6.65 -30.38 31.44
N ALA A 215 7.19 -29.58 30.51
CA ALA A 215 8.47 -29.84 29.86
C ALA A 215 9.19 -28.53 29.52
N ALA A 216 10.51 -28.58 29.48
CA ALA A 216 11.36 -27.51 28.98
C ALA A 216 12.62 -28.11 28.38
N GLY A 217 13.22 -27.44 27.40
CA GLY A 217 14.44 -27.88 26.75
C GLY A 217 14.93 -26.87 25.72
N GLN A 218 15.96 -27.28 24.99
CA GLN A 218 16.60 -26.52 23.94
C GLN A 218 16.06 -26.98 22.59
N CYS A 219 15.70 -26.04 21.71
CA CYS A 219 15.23 -26.32 20.36
C CYS A 219 15.90 -25.44 19.28
N GLY A 220 17.01 -24.81 19.61
CA GLY A 220 17.93 -24.06 18.77
C GLY A 220 19.19 -23.75 19.52
N GLU A 221 20.22 -23.18 18.90
CA GLU A 221 21.52 -22.91 19.60
C GLU A 221 21.28 -22.01 20.82
N ASP A 222 20.50 -20.92 20.64
CA ASP A 222 20.10 -20.01 21.71
C ASP A 222 18.57 -19.92 21.82
N VAL A 223 17.84 -20.97 21.45
CA VAL A 223 16.39 -21.07 21.55
C VAL A 223 15.97 -22.21 22.46
N TYR A 224 15.09 -21.88 23.39
CA TYR A 224 14.56 -22.79 24.40
C TYR A 224 13.05 -22.82 24.34
N TYR A 225 12.44 -23.93 24.76
CA TYR A 225 11.00 -24.05 24.88
C TYR A 225 10.56 -24.32 26.31
N ILE A 226 9.34 -23.95 26.61
CA ILE A 226 8.62 -24.30 27.83
C ILE A 226 7.21 -24.74 27.41
N GLN A 227 6.85 -25.95 27.84
CA GLN A 227 5.50 -26.50 27.64
C GLN A 227 4.78 -26.51 28.97
N TYR A 228 3.52 -26.09 28.95
CA TYR A 228 2.66 -26.03 30.12
C TYR A 228 1.54 -27.08 30.08
N ALA A 229 0.99 -27.39 31.24
CA ALA A 229 -0.04 -28.41 31.40
C ALA A 229 -1.37 -28.07 30.66
N ASP A 230 -1.59 -26.79 30.35
CA ASP A 230 -2.73 -26.31 29.55
C ASP A 230 -2.55 -26.52 28.05
N GLY A 231 -1.47 -27.14 27.61
CA GLY A 231 -1.11 -27.35 26.21
C GLY A 231 -0.49 -26.12 25.53
N SER A 232 -0.19 -25.04 26.27
CA SER A 232 0.55 -23.91 25.72
C SER A 232 2.05 -24.22 25.65
N LEU A 233 2.68 -23.76 24.56
CA LEU A 233 4.11 -23.88 24.30
C LEU A 233 4.69 -22.48 24.04
N LEU A 234 5.75 -22.15 24.77
CA LEU A 234 6.45 -20.89 24.62
C LEU A 234 7.88 -21.17 24.12
N LEU A 235 8.27 -20.56 23.00
CA LEU A 235 9.66 -20.52 22.54
C LEU A 235 10.30 -19.19 22.93
N ARG A 236 11.53 -19.24 23.44
CA ARG A 236 12.32 -18.08 23.88
C ARG A 236 13.75 -18.16 23.38
N GLY A 237 14.38 -17.01 23.27
CA GLY A 237 15.78 -16.89 22.86
C GLY A 237 15.94 -16.09 21.59
N THR A 238 17.04 -16.32 20.89
CA THR A 238 17.41 -15.58 19.68
C THR A 238 17.93 -16.52 18.59
N GLY A 239 17.75 -16.12 17.32
CA GLY A 239 18.24 -16.88 16.18
C GLY A 239 17.25 -17.92 15.65
N ALA A 240 17.78 -19.02 15.13
CA ALA A 240 17.02 -20.07 14.50
C ALA A 240 16.71 -21.24 15.47
N THR A 241 15.55 -21.86 15.31
CA THR A 241 15.32 -23.18 15.87
C THR A 241 16.05 -24.24 15.04
N TYR A 242 16.30 -25.41 15.62
CA TYR A 242 16.89 -26.53 14.89
C TYR A 242 15.98 -27.01 13.75
N ASP A 243 16.61 -27.50 12.70
CA ASP A 243 15.95 -28.27 11.66
C ASP A 243 15.86 -29.73 12.10
N TYR A 244 14.71 -30.34 11.94
CA TYR A 244 14.45 -31.74 12.20
C TYR A 244 14.22 -32.49 10.88
N ASP A 245 14.17 -33.84 10.93
CA ASP A 245 13.99 -34.67 9.75
C ASP A 245 13.13 -35.87 10.09
N ALA A 246 12.05 -36.07 9.37
CA ALA A 246 11.16 -37.21 9.57
C ALA A 246 11.75 -38.58 9.19
N GLU A 247 12.90 -38.60 8.47
CA GLU A 247 13.51 -39.83 7.95
C GLU A 247 14.73 -40.34 8.80
N SER A 248 15.34 -39.46 9.58
CA SER A 248 16.64 -39.75 10.25
C SER A 248 16.55 -40.04 11.76
N ASN A 249 15.38 -40.34 12.33
CA ASN A 249 15.14 -40.42 13.78
C ASN A 249 15.42 -39.11 14.56
N LEU A 250 15.54 -38.00 13.88
CA LEU A 250 15.48 -36.66 14.45
C LEU A 250 14.00 -36.16 14.38
N ASP A 251 13.09 -36.98 14.93
CA ASP A 251 11.73 -36.54 15.10
C ASP A 251 11.70 -35.23 15.87
N SER A 252 10.81 -34.32 15.45
CA SER A 252 10.60 -33.10 16.22
C SER A 252 10.33 -33.43 17.68
N ILE A 253 10.95 -32.67 18.58
CA ILE A 253 10.69 -32.77 20.03
C ILE A 253 9.21 -32.52 20.37
N PHE A 254 8.44 -31.97 19.44
CA PHE A 254 7.02 -31.67 19.55
C PHE A 254 6.14 -32.59 18.71
N GLY A 255 6.60 -33.81 18.38
CA GLY A 255 5.90 -34.75 17.51
C GLY A 255 4.44 -35.06 17.90
N ALA A 256 3.82 -36.02 17.23
CA ALA A 256 2.39 -36.32 17.30
C ALA A 256 1.81 -36.60 18.71
N ASP A 257 2.66 -36.96 19.65
CA ASP A 257 2.27 -37.28 21.04
C ASP A 257 2.28 -36.07 21.99
N ALA A 258 2.74 -34.90 21.52
CA ALA A 258 2.76 -33.68 22.33
C ALA A 258 1.37 -33.05 22.35
N ASP A 259 0.80 -32.87 23.55
CA ASP A 259 -0.48 -32.16 23.74
C ASP A 259 -0.26 -30.64 23.64
N ILE A 260 0.14 -30.16 22.45
CA ILE A 260 0.36 -28.74 22.17
C ILE A 260 -0.88 -28.17 21.51
N GLN A 261 -1.56 -27.20 22.17
CA GLN A 261 -2.75 -26.53 21.68
C GLN A 261 -2.48 -25.15 21.12
N SER A 262 -1.50 -24.43 21.70
CA SER A 262 -1.10 -23.10 21.26
C SER A 262 0.39 -22.90 21.36
N VAL A 263 0.96 -22.15 20.42
CA VAL A 263 2.40 -21.83 20.38
C VAL A 263 2.60 -20.32 20.37
N THR A 264 3.46 -19.84 21.26
CA THR A 264 3.96 -18.47 21.24
C THR A 264 5.45 -18.50 20.92
N VAL A 265 5.82 -17.92 19.80
CA VAL A 265 7.22 -17.75 19.39
C VAL A 265 7.69 -16.38 19.86
N GLY A 266 8.72 -16.35 20.71
CA GLY A 266 9.24 -15.11 21.32
C GLY A 266 10.01 -14.22 20.35
N ASN A 267 10.06 -12.94 20.66
CA ASN A 267 10.88 -11.98 19.92
C ASN A 267 12.38 -12.34 20.03
N GLY A 268 13.09 -12.15 18.90
CA GLY A 268 14.49 -12.55 18.76
C GLY A 268 14.65 -13.83 17.94
N ILE A 269 13.61 -14.66 17.83
CA ILE A 269 13.62 -15.84 16.95
C ILE A 269 13.42 -15.37 15.51
N THR A 270 14.34 -15.83 14.64
CA THR A 270 14.40 -15.39 13.23
C THR A 270 13.97 -16.46 12.23
N LYS A 271 14.10 -17.74 12.62
CA LYS A 271 13.71 -18.88 11.78
C LYS A 271 12.96 -19.92 12.61
N ILE A 272 11.86 -20.43 12.08
CA ILE A 272 11.26 -21.71 12.48
C ILE A 272 11.88 -22.79 11.63
N GLY A 273 12.55 -23.74 12.24
CA GLY A 273 13.25 -24.83 11.57
C GLY A 273 12.33 -25.82 10.87
N ASP A 274 12.93 -26.64 10.03
CA ASP A 274 12.23 -27.68 9.29
C ASP A 274 11.59 -28.67 10.26
N TYR A 275 10.36 -29.10 9.96
CA TYR A 275 9.59 -30.09 10.72
C TYR A 275 9.36 -29.75 12.21
N LEU A 276 9.68 -28.57 12.71
CA LEU A 276 9.61 -28.27 14.17
C LEU A 276 8.27 -28.62 14.80
N PHE A 277 7.15 -28.24 14.18
CA PHE A 277 5.78 -28.53 14.62
C PHE A 277 5.06 -29.51 13.70
N TYR A 278 5.84 -30.36 13.02
CA TYR A 278 5.25 -31.37 12.15
C TYR A 278 4.40 -32.35 12.93
N ARG A 279 3.15 -32.55 12.49
CA ARG A 279 2.13 -33.42 13.14
C ARG A 279 1.68 -32.97 14.54
N CYS A 280 1.86 -31.69 14.89
CA CYS A 280 1.20 -31.13 16.08
C CYS A 280 -0.31 -30.99 15.83
N GLU A 281 -1.05 -32.09 15.85
CA GLU A 281 -2.44 -32.17 15.36
C GLU A 281 -3.41 -31.39 16.25
N ASN A 282 -3.10 -31.21 17.54
CA ASN A 282 -3.91 -30.47 18.51
C ASN A 282 -3.65 -28.96 18.49
N MET A 283 -2.58 -28.50 17.82
CA MET A 283 -2.22 -27.10 17.78
C MET A 283 -3.19 -26.27 16.94
N THR A 284 -3.99 -25.41 17.56
CA THR A 284 -5.00 -24.59 16.89
C THR A 284 -4.56 -23.18 16.57
N SER A 285 -3.52 -22.68 17.25
CA SER A 285 -3.04 -21.31 17.08
C SER A 285 -1.53 -21.19 17.23
N VAL A 286 -0.93 -20.23 16.50
CA VAL A 286 0.46 -19.82 16.64
C VAL A 286 0.58 -18.31 16.60
N SER A 287 1.37 -17.76 17.53
CA SER A 287 1.79 -16.35 17.53
C SER A 287 3.24 -16.26 17.05
N LEU A 288 3.44 -15.60 15.92
CA LEU A 288 4.75 -15.42 15.28
C LEU A 288 5.29 -14.00 15.53
N PRO A 289 6.59 -13.84 15.89
CA PRO A 289 7.16 -12.54 16.21
C PRO A 289 7.49 -11.71 14.96
N SER A 290 7.59 -10.40 15.13
CA SER A 290 8.03 -9.48 14.07
C SER A 290 9.52 -9.61 13.71
N THR A 291 10.30 -10.43 14.42
CA THR A 291 11.69 -10.75 14.10
C THR A 291 11.83 -11.95 13.16
N LEU A 292 10.72 -12.69 12.93
CA LEU A 292 10.74 -13.91 12.12
C LEU A 292 10.92 -13.55 10.63
N THR A 293 11.91 -14.16 10.00
CA THR A 293 12.24 -13.97 8.58
C THR A 293 12.02 -15.22 7.73
N GLU A 294 12.08 -16.41 8.35
CA GLU A 294 11.99 -17.68 7.66
C GLU A 294 11.10 -18.70 8.40
N ILE A 295 10.26 -19.37 7.63
CA ILE A 295 9.41 -20.49 8.06
C ILE A 295 9.85 -21.71 7.26
N GLY A 296 10.39 -22.72 7.95
CA GLY A 296 11.06 -23.85 7.35
C GLY A 296 10.14 -24.88 6.68
N TYR A 297 10.77 -25.84 6.03
CA TYR A 297 10.10 -26.94 5.32
C TYR A 297 9.24 -27.77 6.28
N ARG A 298 7.98 -28.02 5.92
CA ARG A 298 7.01 -28.80 6.72
C ARG A 298 6.88 -28.38 8.19
N SER A 299 7.31 -27.18 8.54
CA SER A 299 7.41 -26.76 9.95
C SER A 299 6.08 -26.80 10.71
N PHE A 300 4.95 -26.58 10.02
CA PHE A 300 3.58 -26.68 10.57
C PHE A 300 2.70 -27.69 9.81
N ALA A 301 3.31 -28.54 8.98
CA ALA A 301 2.53 -29.49 8.20
C ALA A 301 1.89 -30.55 9.08
N GLN A 302 0.66 -30.87 8.76
CA GLN A 302 -0.03 -32.00 9.37
C GLN A 302 0.32 -33.30 8.65
N GLY A 303 0.14 -34.44 9.29
CA GLY A 303 0.66 -35.75 8.89
C GLY A 303 0.28 -36.26 7.49
N ASN A 304 0.57 -37.53 7.22
CA ASN A 304 0.37 -38.15 5.90
C ASN A 304 -1.05 -38.67 5.65
N ASN A 305 -1.99 -38.48 6.58
CA ASN A 305 -3.35 -38.94 6.40
C ASN A 305 -4.10 -38.03 5.40
N GLU A 306 -4.43 -38.54 4.23
CA GLU A 306 -4.94 -37.75 3.10
C GLU A 306 -6.36 -37.15 3.33
N PHE A 307 -7.06 -37.61 4.35
CA PHE A 307 -8.48 -37.30 4.55
C PHE A 307 -8.78 -36.40 5.75
N SER A 308 -7.79 -36.08 6.57
CA SER A 308 -8.00 -35.31 7.80
C SER A 308 -7.28 -33.96 7.74
N VAL A 309 -8.02 -32.91 8.11
CA VAL A 309 -7.48 -31.56 8.27
C VAL A 309 -7.55 -31.23 9.75
N TRP A 310 -6.42 -31.02 10.37
CA TRP A 310 -6.27 -30.83 11.80
C TRP A 310 -5.48 -29.55 12.12
N GLY A 311 -5.44 -29.21 13.39
CA GLY A 311 -4.50 -28.25 13.92
C GLY A 311 -4.84 -26.81 13.56
N LEU A 312 -3.85 -26.10 13.09
CA LEU A 312 -3.82 -24.63 12.97
C LEU A 312 -5.02 -24.07 12.20
N THR A 313 -5.89 -23.31 12.90
CA THR A 313 -7.10 -22.70 12.32
C THR A 313 -6.91 -21.23 11.95
N THR A 314 -5.99 -20.54 12.62
CA THR A 314 -5.68 -19.13 12.41
C THR A 314 -4.19 -18.95 12.19
N LEU A 315 -3.83 -18.15 11.20
CA LEU A 315 -2.44 -17.83 10.86
C LEU A 315 -2.32 -16.37 10.46
N THR A 316 -1.39 -15.66 11.08
CA THR A 316 -0.94 -14.35 10.64
C THR A 316 0.55 -14.44 10.33
N ILE A 317 0.91 -14.22 9.07
CA ILE A 317 2.31 -14.17 8.63
C ILE A 317 2.85 -12.76 8.90
N PRO A 318 3.89 -12.60 9.73
CA PRO A 318 4.48 -11.30 10.00
C PRO A 318 5.06 -10.65 8.73
N PRO A 319 5.03 -9.31 8.63
CA PRO A 319 5.59 -8.59 7.48
C PRO A 319 7.13 -8.65 7.39
N SER A 320 7.79 -9.25 8.37
CA SER A 320 9.23 -9.54 8.36
C SER A 320 9.58 -10.82 7.62
N VAL A 321 8.61 -11.73 7.41
CA VAL A 321 8.85 -13.01 6.75
C VAL A 321 9.18 -12.81 5.28
N THR A 322 10.28 -13.38 4.84
CA THR A 322 10.78 -13.33 3.46
C THR A 322 10.76 -14.69 2.77
N VAL A 323 10.85 -15.78 3.56
CA VAL A 323 10.90 -17.16 3.05
C VAL A 323 9.82 -18.01 3.71
N ILE A 324 9.05 -18.74 2.90
CA ILE A 324 8.14 -19.80 3.33
C ILE A 324 8.58 -21.09 2.64
N GLY A 325 9.01 -22.05 3.43
CA GLY A 325 9.49 -23.35 2.96
C GLY A 325 8.41 -24.26 2.37
N GLY A 326 8.85 -25.27 1.67
CA GLY A 326 7.98 -26.21 1.01
C GLY A 326 7.09 -26.99 2.01
N ASN A 327 5.82 -27.18 1.65
CA ASN A 327 4.85 -27.82 2.52
C ASN A 327 4.70 -27.19 3.93
N ALA A 328 5.20 -25.99 4.19
CA ALA A 328 5.28 -25.42 5.54
C ALA A 328 3.94 -25.48 6.31
N PHE A 329 2.82 -25.22 5.65
CA PHE A 329 1.48 -25.25 6.23
C PHE A 329 0.56 -26.28 5.55
N ARG A 330 1.13 -27.32 4.96
CA ARG A 330 0.33 -28.32 4.27
C ARG A 330 -0.66 -28.98 5.21
N GLN A 331 -1.93 -29.15 4.75
CA GLN A 331 -3.03 -29.81 5.48
C GLN A 331 -3.47 -29.11 6.77
N THR A 332 -3.19 -27.84 6.96
CA THR A 332 -3.71 -27.08 8.10
C THR A 332 -5.17 -26.69 7.91
N ALA A 333 -5.84 -26.42 9.03
CA ALA A 333 -7.26 -26.04 9.08
C ALA A 333 -7.51 -24.52 8.92
N ILE A 334 -6.53 -23.76 8.46
CA ILE A 334 -6.66 -22.31 8.27
C ILE A 334 -7.83 -21.99 7.33
N THR A 335 -8.56 -20.94 7.67
CA THR A 335 -9.76 -20.53 6.90
C THR A 335 -9.52 -19.28 6.07
N LYS A 336 -8.54 -18.45 6.45
CA LYS A 336 -8.16 -17.21 5.79
C LYS A 336 -6.63 -17.06 5.79
N LEU A 337 -6.09 -16.54 4.70
CA LEU A 337 -4.66 -16.28 4.56
C LEU A 337 -4.41 -14.95 3.86
N ILE A 338 -3.46 -14.19 4.38
CA ILE A 338 -2.82 -13.06 3.69
C ILE A 338 -1.34 -13.40 3.58
N VAL A 339 -0.82 -13.42 2.35
CA VAL A 339 0.61 -13.56 2.09
C VAL A 339 1.18 -12.16 1.89
N PRO A 340 2.01 -11.65 2.81
CA PRO A 340 2.48 -10.28 2.78
C PRO A 340 3.47 -10.01 1.63
N PRO A 341 3.65 -8.74 1.23
CA PRO A 341 4.52 -8.37 0.10
C PRO A 341 6.01 -8.58 0.38
N SER A 342 6.40 -8.75 1.64
CA SER A 342 7.77 -9.07 2.07
C SER A 342 8.22 -10.46 1.62
N VAL A 343 7.29 -11.39 1.45
CA VAL A 343 7.61 -12.77 1.07
C VAL A 343 8.12 -12.79 -0.35
N SER A 344 9.40 -13.08 -0.50
CA SER A 344 10.11 -13.14 -1.78
C SER A 344 10.31 -14.56 -2.30
N THR A 345 10.27 -15.54 -1.40
CA THR A 345 10.44 -16.97 -1.72
C THR A 345 9.31 -17.77 -1.09
N ILE A 346 8.59 -18.51 -1.91
CA ILE A 346 7.59 -19.48 -1.47
C ILE A 346 7.88 -20.76 -2.22
N GLU A 347 8.25 -21.79 -1.46
CA GLU A 347 8.55 -23.10 -2.04
C GLU A 347 7.27 -23.90 -2.32
N ASP A 348 7.44 -25.04 -2.99
CA ASP A 348 6.35 -25.84 -3.49
C ASP A 348 5.43 -26.37 -2.38
N TYR A 349 4.14 -26.47 -2.66
CA TYR A 349 3.11 -27.02 -1.78
C TYR A 349 2.89 -26.28 -0.45
N ALA A 350 3.41 -25.06 -0.25
CA ALA A 350 3.45 -24.39 1.05
C ALA A 350 2.12 -24.38 1.81
N PHE A 351 0.98 -24.26 1.15
CA PHE A 351 -0.38 -24.29 1.72
C PHE A 351 -1.27 -25.35 1.05
N SER A 352 -0.67 -26.38 0.48
CA SER A 352 -1.46 -27.40 -0.20
C SER A 352 -2.34 -28.19 0.76
N ARG A 353 -3.47 -28.70 0.26
CA ARG A 353 -4.45 -29.50 1.03
C ARG A 353 -5.09 -28.78 2.24
N CYS A 354 -5.02 -27.44 2.31
CA CYS A 354 -5.76 -26.65 3.30
C CYS A 354 -7.25 -26.62 2.91
N THR A 355 -7.96 -27.71 3.13
CA THR A 355 -9.35 -27.92 2.60
C THR A 355 -10.39 -27.02 3.27
N GLN A 356 -10.06 -26.33 4.37
CA GLN A 356 -10.93 -25.36 5.04
C GLN A 356 -10.63 -23.90 4.60
N LEU A 357 -9.57 -23.67 3.81
CA LEU A 357 -9.14 -22.34 3.37
C LEU A 357 -10.16 -21.78 2.37
N LYS A 358 -10.85 -20.71 2.77
CA LYS A 358 -11.93 -20.07 1.98
C LYS A 358 -11.46 -18.80 1.29
N THR A 359 -10.64 -18.01 1.97
CA THR A 359 -10.25 -16.67 1.49
C THR A 359 -8.73 -16.53 1.50
N VAL A 360 -8.18 -16.13 0.37
CA VAL A 360 -6.73 -15.86 0.20
C VAL A 360 -6.53 -14.50 -0.43
N ARG A 361 -5.61 -13.73 0.13
CA ARG A 361 -5.06 -12.52 -0.47
C ARG A 361 -3.54 -12.66 -0.63
N ILE A 362 -3.04 -12.53 -1.84
CA ILE A 362 -1.62 -12.65 -2.17
C ILE A 362 -1.09 -11.26 -2.51
N GLU A 363 -0.20 -10.74 -1.67
CA GLU A 363 0.48 -9.46 -1.88
C GLU A 363 1.94 -9.64 -2.31
N SER A 364 2.47 -10.88 -2.19
CA SER A 364 3.81 -11.26 -2.61
C SER A 364 4.02 -11.17 -4.12
N ARG A 365 5.28 -11.06 -4.52
CA ARG A 365 5.67 -11.04 -5.95
C ARG A 365 5.69 -12.43 -6.59
N VAL A 366 5.73 -13.47 -5.78
CA VAL A 366 5.89 -14.87 -6.20
C VAL A 366 4.76 -15.70 -5.64
N ILE A 367 4.22 -16.60 -6.44
CA ILE A 367 3.30 -17.68 -6.04
C ILE A 367 4.01 -18.99 -6.39
N GLY A 368 4.32 -19.82 -5.36
CA GLY A 368 5.06 -21.08 -5.52
C GLY A 368 4.23 -22.17 -6.24
N SER A 369 4.91 -23.18 -6.76
CA SER A 369 4.24 -24.28 -7.44
C SER A 369 3.38 -25.09 -6.47
N TYR A 370 2.22 -25.54 -6.92
CA TYR A 370 1.28 -26.34 -6.12
C TYR A 370 0.85 -25.69 -4.80
N MET A 371 1.10 -24.41 -4.63
CA MET A 371 0.98 -23.69 -3.35
C MET A 371 -0.40 -23.90 -2.69
N PHE A 372 -1.48 -23.87 -3.44
CA PHE A 372 -2.85 -24.09 -2.98
C PHE A 372 -3.50 -25.34 -3.57
N ALA A 373 -2.71 -26.29 -4.06
CA ALA A 373 -3.27 -27.52 -4.60
C ALA A 373 -4.14 -28.25 -3.58
N ASN A 374 -5.32 -28.70 -4.00
CA ASN A 374 -6.32 -29.37 -3.16
C ASN A 374 -6.95 -28.47 -2.05
N CYS A 375 -6.93 -27.16 -2.17
CA CYS A 375 -7.71 -26.26 -1.31
C CYS A 375 -9.17 -26.21 -1.76
N SER A 376 -9.94 -27.26 -1.50
CA SER A 376 -11.27 -27.47 -2.08
C SER A 376 -12.33 -26.44 -1.68
N ALA A 377 -12.18 -25.80 -0.50
CA ALA A 377 -13.09 -24.75 -0.03
C ALA A 377 -12.73 -23.34 -0.55
N LEU A 378 -11.57 -23.17 -1.22
CA LEU A 378 -11.11 -21.86 -1.67
C LEU A 378 -12.08 -21.29 -2.71
N ASN A 379 -12.74 -20.19 -2.36
CA ASN A 379 -13.74 -19.54 -3.22
C ASN A 379 -13.50 -18.04 -3.42
N SER A 380 -12.65 -17.42 -2.60
CA SER A 380 -12.29 -16.01 -2.68
C SER A 380 -10.76 -15.88 -2.76
N LEU A 381 -10.26 -15.49 -3.93
CA LEU A 381 -8.84 -15.29 -4.17
C LEU A 381 -8.59 -13.91 -4.78
N THR A 382 -7.75 -13.14 -4.12
CA THR A 382 -7.27 -11.85 -4.62
C THR A 382 -5.76 -11.89 -4.80
N ILE A 383 -5.26 -11.50 -5.95
CA ILE A 383 -3.84 -11.37 -6.28
C ILE A 383 -3.55 -9.89 -6.53
N SER A 384 -2.58 -9.35 -5.81
CA SER A 384 -2.19 -7.95 -5.99
C SER A 384 -1.46 -7.72 -7.31
N ALA A 385 -1.46 -6.48 -7.81
CA ALA A 385 -0.73 -6.08 -9.02
C ALA A 385 0.80 -6.24 -8.90
N ASN A 386 1.31 -6.51 -7.70
CA ASN A 386 2.74 -6.76 -7.45
C ASN A 386 3.21 -8.13 -7.96
N CYS A 387 2.32 -9.08 -8.17
CA CYS A 387 2.65 -10.44 -8.60
C CYS A 387 3.42 -10.43 -9.93
N LYS A 388 4.53 -11.17 -9.99
CA LYS A 388 5.40 -11.28 -11.16
C LYS A 388 5.53 -12.70 -11.69
N THR A 389 5.42 -13.68 -10.78
CA THR A 389 5.58 -15.09 -11.15
C THR A 389 4.53 -15.96 -10.48
N ILE A 390 4.00 -16.90 -11.24
CA ILE A 390 3.07 -17.93 -10.77
C ILE A 390 3.69 -19.28 -11.15
N GLY A 391 3.78 -20.20 -10.19
CA GLY A 391 4.32 -21.54 -10.38
C GLY A 391 3.36 -22.50 -11.07
N GLU A 392 3.72 -23.79 -11.10
CA GLU A 392 2.92 -24.85 -11.71
C GLU A 392 1.75 -25.28 -10.81
N ASN A 393 0.63 -25.65 -11.39
CA ASN A 393 -0.52 -26.27 -10.72
C ASN A 393 -0.94 -25.60 -9.39
N VAL A 394 -0.78 -24.27 -9.32
CA VAL A 394 -0.97 -23.52 -8.06
C VAL A 394 -2.33 -23.78 -7.45
N PHE A 395 -3.39 -23.85 -8.25
CA PHE A 395 -4.78 -24.02 -7.83
C PHE A 395 -5.37 -25.38 -8.24
N GLY A 396 -4.52 -26.39 -8.42
CA GLY A 396 -4.96 -27.72 -8.76
C GLY A 396 -5.97 -28.25 -7.73
N TYR A 397 -7.11 -28.80 -8.21
CA TYR A 397 -8.20 -29.34 -7.36
C TYR A 397 -8.86 -28.33 -6.39
N CYS A 398 -8.76 -27.02 -6.64
CA CYS A 398 -9.53 -26.00 -5.93
C CYS A 398 -10.99 -25.98 -6.43
N SER A 399 -11.78 -26.96 -6.02
CA SER A 399 -13.11 -27.24 -6.61
C SER A 399 -14.17 -26.15 -6.39
N SER A 400 -13.94 -25.22 -5.45
CA SER A 400 -14.84 -24.09 -5.19
C SER A 400 -14.39 -22.78 -5.87
N LEU A 401 -13.18 -22.72 -6.44
CA LEU A 401 -12.63 -21.50 -7.03
C LEU A 401 -13.21 -21.30 -8.43
N ARG A 402 -13.97 -20.22 -8.62
CA ARG A 402 -14.57 -19.84 -9.90
C ARG A 402 -13.93 -18.59 -10.50
N THR A 403 -13.51 -17.67 -9.65
CA THR A 403 -12.98 -16.39 -10.06
C THR A 403 -11.73 -16.05 -9.29
N ILE A 404 -10.71 -15.57 -9.99
CA ILE A 404 -9.54 -14.89 -9.41
C ILE A 404 -9.76 -13.40 -9.61
N THR A 405 -9.63 -12.61 -8.55
CA THR A 405 -9.56 -11.15 -8.65
C THR A 405 -8.10 -10.73 -8.71
N TYR A 406 -7.71 -10.08 -9.78
CA TYR A 406 -6.39 -9.49 -9.96
C TYR A 406 -6.47 -7.96 -9.89
N GLU A 407 -5.71 -7.34 -9.01
CA GLU A 407 -5.73 -5.89 -8.76
C GLU A 407 -4.87 -5.08 -9.77
N GLY A 408 -4.59 -5.62 -10.92
CA GLY A 408 -3.92 -4.98 -12.04
C GLY A 408 -4.75 -5.03 -13.31
N SER A 409 -4.18 -4.50 -14.40
CA SER A 409 -4.79 -4.53 -15.74
C SER A 409 -4.64 -5.91 -16.41
N LEU A 410 -5.38 -6.13 -17.49
CA LEU A 410 -5.22 -7.29 -18.36
C LEU A 410 -3.80 -7.39 -18.92
N GLU A 411 -3.20 -6.28 -19.31
CA GLU A 411 -1.82 -6.22 -19.77
C GLU A 411 -0.84 -6.64 -18.68
N GLN A 412 -1.04 -6.17 -17.45
CA GLN A 412 -0.20 -6.57 -16.32
C GLN A 412 -0.38 -8.06 -15.98
N TRP A 413 -1.59 -8.61 -16.08
CA TRP A 413 -1.83 -10.04 -15.92
C TRP A 413 -1.12 -10.88 -17.00
N ALA A 414 -1.16 -10.43 -18.25
CA ALA A 414 -0.48 -11.08 -19.36
C ALA A 414 1.05 -11.10 -19.19
N ALA A 415 1.61 -10.05 -18.57
CA ALA A 415 3.04 -9.92 -18.28
C ALA A 415 3.54 -10.78 -17.11
N ILE A 416 2.65 -11.40 -16.32
CA ILE A 416 3.05 -12.33 -15.25
C ILE A 416 3.69 -13.57 -15.89
N THR A 417 4.90 -13.90 -15.47
CA THR A 417 5.56 -15.14 -15.85
C THR A 417 4.85 -16.32 -15.22
N LYS A 418 4.31 -17.22 -16.04
CA LYS A 418 3.60 -18.42 -15.58
C LYS A 418 3.74 -19.55 -16.60
N PRO A 419 3.91 -20.80 -16.14
CA PRO A 419 3.98 -21.95 -17.04
C PRO A 419 2.60 -22.26 -17.64
N VAL A 420 2.56 -23.03 -18.72
CA VAL A 420 1.29 -23.42 -19.38
C VAL A 420 0.37 -24.16 -18.41
N ASN A 421 0.94 -24.95 -17.51
CA ASN A 421 0.23 -25.79 -16.54
C ASN A 421 0.01 -25.11 -15.18
N TRP A 422 0.02 -23.79 -15.09
CA TRP A 422 -0.13 -23.07 -13.81
C TRP A 422 -1.47 -23.40 -13.08
N ILE A 423 -2.51 -23.84 -13.81
CA ILE A 423 -3.81 -24.26 -13.26
C ILE A 423 -4.21 -25.68 -13.67
N GLN A 424 -3.34 -26.42 -14.34
CA GLN A 424 -3.70 -27.77 -14.81
C GLN A 424 -3.65 -28.82 -13.72
N THR A 425 -4.49 -29.85 -13.86
CA THR A 425 -4.52 -31.04 -13.00
C THR A 425 -4.37 -32.28 -13.87
N GLY A 426 -3.28 -33.05 -13.72
CA GLY A 426 -3.08 -34.32 -14.43
C GLY A 426 -2.86 -34.19 -15.93
N ASN A 427 -3.02 -35.30 -16.66
CA ASN A 427 -2.61 -35.46 -18.05
C ASN A 427 -3.36 -34.57 -19.07
N HIS A 428 -4.42 -33.92 -18.70
CA HIS A 428 -5.17 -33.01 -19.57
C HIS A 428 -5.98 -32.02 -18.76
N GLN A 429 -5.79 -30.72 -19.06
CA GLN A 429 -6.81 -29.70 -18.90
C GLN A 429 -6.82 -28.90 -17.60
N HIS A 430 -7.23 -27.65 -17.74
CA HIS A 430 -7.77 -26.74 -16.77
C HIS A 430 -8.44 -27.47 -15.60
N ASN A 431 -8.30 -26.99 -14.37
CA ASN A 431 -8.88 -27.63 -13.17
C ASN A 431 -10.40 -27.81 -13.23
N GLY A 432 -11.05 -27.41 -14.33
CA GLY A 432 -12.50 -27.53 -14.58
C GLY A 432 -13.36 -26.57 -13.75
N TYR A 433 -12.78 -25.86 -12.79
CA TYR A 433 -13.51 -25.04 -11.84
C TYR A 433 -13.33 -23.54 -12.05
N LEU A 434 -12.10 -23.06 -12.33
CA LEU A 434 -11.83 -21.66 -12.56
C LEU A 434 -12.41 -21.20 -13.90
N GLN A 435 -13.28 -20.21 -13.87
CA GLN A 435 -14.02 -19.72 -15.03
C GLN A 435 -13.59 -18.30 -15.43
N LYS A 436 -13.13 -17.50 -14.46
CA LYS A 436 -12.89 -16.08 -14.69
C LYS A 436 -11.66 -15.55 -13.97
N ILE A 437 -10.95 -14.65 -14.63
CA ILE A 437 -9.93 -13.81 -14.01
C ILE A 437 -10.36 -12.37 -14.18
N GLN A 438 -10.78 -11.72 -13.10
CA GLN A 438 -11.25 -10.34 -13.10
C GLN A 438 -10.07 -9.41 -12.89
N CYS A 439 -9.81 -8.49 -13.84
CA CYS A 439 -8.84 -7.41 -13.79
C CYS A 439 -9.53 -6.05 -13.64
N LEU A 440 -8.76 -4.97 -13.51
CA LEU A 440 -9.30 -3.61 -13.35
C LEU A 440 -9.99 -3.07 -14.62
N ASP A 441 -9.52 -3.48 -15.78
CA ASP A 441 -9.92 -2.96 -17.11
C ASP A 441 -10.63 -4.02 -17.97
N GLY A 442 -11.07 -5.12 -17.35
CA GLY A 442 -11.75 -6.20 -18.05
C GLY A 442 -11.59 -7.54 -17.33
N TYR A 443 -11.78 -8.62 -18.04
CA TYR A 443 -11.59 -9.96 -17.50
C TYR A 443 -11.18 -10.96 -18.57
N LEU A 444 -10.63 -12.07 -18.14
CA LEU A 444 -10.44 -13.29 -18.94
C LEU A 444 -11.52 -14.28 -18.57
N GLU A 445 -12.19 -14.87 -19.56
CA GLU A 445 -13.19 -15.92 -19.40
C GLU A 445 -12.71 -17.20 -20.08
N TYR A 446 -12.84 -18.32 -19.38
CA TYR A 446 -12.39 -19.59 -19.90
C TYR A 446 -13.45 -20.23 -20.80
N ASP A 447 -13.06 -20.49 -22.04
CA ASP A 447 -13.85 -21.27 -23.00
C ASP A 447 -13.52 -22.76 -22.86
N ALA A 448 -14.43 -23.52 -22.25
CA ALA A 448 -14.24 -24.93 -21.98
C ALA A 448 -14.32 -25.80 -23.23
N ASP A 449 -14.97 -25.34 -24.30
CA ASP A 449 -15.12 -26.08 -25.56
C ASP A 449 -13.84 -26.01 -26.40
N ASN A 450 -13.16 -24.84 -26.34
CA ASN A 450 -11.95 -24.58 -27.11
C ASN A 450 -10.67 -24.63 -26.26
N TYR A 451 -10.76 -24.76 -24.95
CA TYR A 451 -9.64 -24.78 -23.97
C TYR A 451 -8.77 -23.52 -23.99
N ILE A 452 -9.38 -22.34 -24.20
CA ILE A 452 -8.68 -21.05 -24.30
C ILE A 452 -9.26 -20.03 -23.32
N TRP A 453 -8.46 -19.02 -23.01
CA TRP A 453 -8.89 -17.84 -22.27
C TRP A 453 -9.21 -16.71 -23.24
N ASN A 454 -10.45 -16.24 -23.24
CA ASN A 454 -10.92 -15.12 -24.03
C ASN A 454 -10.83 -13.83 -23.24
N GLU A 455 -10.23 -12.80 -23.83
CA GLU A 455 -10.15 -11.47 -23.24
C GLU A 455 -11.43 -10.67 -23.52
N VAL A 456 -12.02 -10.10 -22.46
CA VAL A 456 -13.16 -9.18 -22.52
C VAL A 456 -12.75 -7.87 -21.86
N LYS A 457 -12.62 -6.81 -22.64
CA LYS A 457 -12.33 -5.47 -22.14
C LYS A 457 -13.58 -4.81 -21.59
N ALA A 458 -13.42 -4.06 -20.49
CA ALA A 458 -14.51 -3.32 -19.85
C ALA A 458 -14.85 -2.05 -20.59
#